data_da14a12989b92800117818b6be58fd20
#
_entry.id   da14a12989b92800117818b6be58fd20
#
_cell.length_a   1.000
_cell.length_b   1.000
_cell.length_c   1.000
_cell.angle_alpha   90.00
_cell.angle_beta   90.00
_cell.angle_gamma   90.00
#
_symmetry.space_group_name_H-M   'P 1'
#
loop_
_entity.id
_entity.type
_entity.pdbx_description
1 polymer ?
#
loop_
_entity_poly.entity_id
_entity_poly.type
_entity_poly.pdbx_seq_one_letter_code
_entity_poly.pdbx_strand_id
1 'polypeptide(L)'
;YGYYMYHFAEVMPYCYVCYHVGCDLKRATRSDIKKIMSATKECFDYLRLQGIPVMPEGEEAYYDGGAKTYSMYLLYRLMSRTVLGDLMVADHCKNAVAEMKYLDSKFEAYRAEHGRSLMPVWDEMRLWFKEYEDFNLQRK
;
A
#
# COMPACT_ATOMS: atom_id res chain seq x y z
N TYR A 1 -2.09 -17.79 -6.10
CA TYR A 1 -2.77 -17.13 -4.97
C TYR A 1 -1.80 -16.33 -4.13
N GLY A 2 -0.71 -16.94 -3.67
CA GLY A 2 0.29 -16.24 -2.87
C GLY A 2 0.92 -15.05 -3.60
N TYR A 3 1.20 -15.20 -4.88
CA TYR A 3 1.74 -14.10 -5.69
C TYR A 3 0.83 -12.87 -5.65
N TYR A 4 -0.47 -13.07 -5.83
CA TYR A 4 -1.43 -11.97 -5.83
C TYR A 4 -1.53 -11.29 -4.46
N MET A 5 -1.46 -12.06 -3.38
CA MET A 5 -1.53 -11.51 -2.02
C MET A 5 -0.31 -10.64 -1.71
N TYR A 6 0.88 -11.08 -2.08
CA TYR A 6 2.11 -10.28 -1.84
C TYR A 6 2.18 -9.08 -2.77
N HIS A 7 1.72 -9.22 -4.01
CA HIS A 7 1.62 -8.07 -4.92
C HIS A 7 0.65 -7.03 -4.37
N PHE A 8 -0.51 -7.46 -3.88
CA PHE A 8 -1.48 -6.60 -3.21
C PHE A 8 -0.84 -5.86 -2.03
N ALA A 9 -0.06 -6.57 -1.21
CA ALA A 9 0.61 -5.98 -0.06
C ALA A 9 1.60 -4.87 -0.43
N GLU A 10 2.17 -4.92 -1.62
CA GLU A 10 3.09 -3.90 -2.10
C GLU A 10 2.37 -2.72 -2.75
N VAL A 11 1.27 -2.98 -3.45
CA VAL A 11 0.54 -1.97 -4.21
C VAL A 11 -0.35 -1.11 -3.31
N MET A 12 -1.08 -1.71 -2.39
CA MET A 12 -2.08 -0.99 -1.60
C MET A 12 -1.54 0.16 -0.76
N PRO A 13 -0.42 -0.01 -0.02
CA PRO A 13 0.13 1.13 0.73
C PRO A 13 0.51 2.31 -0.15
N TYR A 14 1.04 2.06 -1.33
CA TYR A 14 1.36 3.13 -2.27
C TYR A 14 0.08 3.86 -2.70
N CYS A 15 -0.99 3.12 -2.97
CA CYS A 15 -2.29 3.71 -3.30
C CYS A 15 -2.87 4.52 -2.15
N TYR A 16 -2.74 4.05 -0.91
CA TYR A 16 -3.18 4.80 0.26
C TYR A 16 -2.45 6.14 0.37
N VAL A 17 -1.14 6.17 0.15
CA VAL A 17 -0.39 7.44 0.11
C VAL A 17 -0.91 8.33 -1.01
N CYS A 18 -1.17 7.75 -2.18
CA CYS A 18 -1.69 8.50 -3.31
C CYS A 18 -2.99 9.21 -2.93
N TYR A 19 -3.92 8.51 -2.31
CA TYR A 19 -5.19 9.11 -1.86
C TYR A 19 -4.97 10.16 -0.77
N HIS A 20 -4.02 9.93 0.13
CA HIS A 20 -3.69 10.89 1.20
C HIS A 20 -3.25 12.25 0.64
N VAL A 21 -2.53 12.26 -0.47
CA VAL A 21 -2.03 13.48 -1.10
C VAL A 21 -2.92 13.96 -2.27
N GLY A 22 -4.15 13.46 -2.36
CA GLY A 22 -5.12 13.88 -3.37
C GLY A 22 -4.72 13.50 -4.79
N CYS A 23 -4.07 12.35 -4.96
CA CYS A 23 -3.55 11.84 -6.22
C CYS A 23 -2.47 12.72 -6.87
N ASP A 24 -1.82 13.57 -6.07
CA ASP A 24 -0.65 14.34 -6.48
C ASP A 24 0.57 13.81 -5.72
N LEU A 25 1.23 12.80 -6.28
CA LEU A 25 2.33 12.09 -5.63
C LEU A 25 3.54 12.97 -5.33
N LYS A 26 3.69 14.12 -6.00
CA LYS A 26 4.76 15.07 -5.70
C LYS A 26 4.63 15.67 -4.30
N ARG A 27 3.43 15.63 -3.73
CA ARG A 27 3.16 16.10 -2.36
C ARG A 27 3.52 15.06 -1.30
N ALA A 28 3.81 13.82 -1.68
CA ALA A 28 4.18 12.78 -0.72
C ALA A 28 5.49 13.13 -0.04
N THR A 29 5.51 13.01 1.30
CA THR A 29 6.69 13.32 2.11
C THR A 29 7.58 12.08 2.27
N ARG A 30 8.80 12.30 2.79
CA ARG A 30 9.68 11.17 3.15
C ARG A 30 9.00 10.24 4.15
N SER A 31 8.27 10.82 5.11
CA SER A 31 7.53 10.06 6.10
C SER A 31 6.47 9.18 5.45
N ASP A 32 5.74 9.70 4.46
CA ASP A 32 4.73 8.95 3.72
C ASP A 32 5.35 7.73 3.02
N ILE A 33 6.49 7.93 2.37
CA ILE A 33 7.18 6.83 1.66
C ILE A 33 7.68 5.78 2.66
N LYS A 34 8.21 6.21 3.81
CA LYS A 34 8.62 5.27 4.87
C LYS A 34 7.44 4.45 5.39
N LYS A 35 6.26 5.06 5.46
CA LYS A 35 5.04 4.35 5.87
C LYS A 35 4.63 3.28 4.85
N ILE A 36 4.85 3.52 3.56
CA ILE A 36 4.66 2.48 2.54
C ILE A 36 5.49 1.25 2.88
N MET A 37 6.78 1.46 3.18
CA MET A 37 7.69 0.37 3.50
C MET A 37 7.23 -0.39 4.75
N SER A 38 6.87 0.34 5.80
CA SER A 38 6.42 -0.25 7.07
C SER A 38 5.12 -1.02 6.92
N ALA A 39 4.14 -0.45 6.22
CA ALA A 39 2.85 -1.10 6.01
C ALA A 39 2.98 -2.37 5.16
N THR A 40 3.80 -2.32 4.12
CA THR A 40 4.07 -3.50 3.28
C THR A 40 4.70 -4.61 4.12
N LYS A 41 5.67 -4.27 4.97
CA LYS A 41 6.28 -5.23 5.88
C LYS A 41 5.25 -5.85 6.82
N GLU A 42 4.39 -5.03 7.42
CA GLU A 42 3.32 -5.52 8.31
C GLU A 42 2.43 -6.55 7.59
N CYS A 43 2.05 -6.24 6.35
CA CYS A 43 1.21 -7.15 5.58
C CYS A 43 1.95 -8.43 5.19
N PHE A 44 3.23 -8.34 4.82
CA PHE A 44 4.06 -9.53 4.55
C PHE A 44 4.15 -10.43 5.78
N ASP A 45 4.39 -9.83 6.96
CA ASP A 45 4.46 -10.59 8.22
C ASP A 45 3.12 -11.26 8.52
N TYR A 46 2.01 -10.54 8.30
CA TYR A 46 0.67 -11.10 8.47
C TYR A 46 0.43 -12.30 7.54
N LEU A 47 0.76 -12.17 6.26
CA LEU A 47 0.56 -13.25 5.28
C LEU A 47 1.41 -14.48 5.62
N ARG A 48 2.64 -14.26 6.09
CA ARG A 48 3.49 -15.37 6.53
C ARG A 48 2.89 -16.10 7.73
N LEU A 49 2.30 -15.36 8.68
CA LEU A 49 1.61 -15.96 9.83
C LEU A 49 0.40 -16.79 9.39
N GLN A 50 -0.23 -16.44 8.26
CA GLN A 50 -1.33 -17.22 7.70
C GLN A 50 -0.85 -18.45 6.92
N GLY A 51 0.46 -18.70 6.88
CA GLY A 51 1.03 -19.84 6.19
C GLY A 51 1.17 -19.67 4.68
N ILE A 52 1.03 -18.43 4.17
CA ILE A 52 1.18 -18.14 2.74
C ILE A 52 2.65 -17.83 2.48
N PRO A 53 3.39 -18.69 1.73
CA PRO A 53 4.80 -18.44 1.46
C PRO A 53 5.00 -17.19 0.59
N VAL A 54 6.09 -16.45 0.85
CA VAL A 54 6.40 -15.22 0.10
C VAL A 54 6.61 -15.53 -1.38
N MET A 55 5.92 -14.78 -2.23
CA MET A 55 6.01 -14.91 -3.68
C MET A 55 6.07 -13.52 -4.32
N PRO A 56 7.07 -13.19 -5.16
CA PRO A 56 8.22 -14.06 -5.53
C PRO A 56 9.15 -14.34 -4.36
N GLU A 57 9.85 -15.48 -4.42
CA GLU A 57 10.80 -15.85 -3.38
C GLU A 57 11.86 -14.74 -3.18
N GLY A 58 12.12 -14.38 -1.92
CA GLY A 58 13.10 -13.37 -1.57
C GLY A 58 12.57 -11.93 -1.56
N GLU A 59 11.30 -11.71 -1.90
CA GLU A 59 10.72 -10.36 -1.96
C GLU A 59 10.72 -9.66 -0.60
N GLU A 60 10.64 -10.40 0.49
CA GLU A 60 10.66 -9.85 1.85
C GLU A 60 11.95 -9.09 2.17
N ALA A 61 13.05 -9.39 1.50
CA ALA A 61 14.32 -8.70 1.72
C ALA A 61 14.25 -7.20 1.40
N TYR A 62 13.32 -6.79 0.53
CA TYR A 62 13.13 -5.38 0.21
C TYR A 62 12.43 -4.59 1.31
N TYR A 63 11.91 -5.26 2.34
CA TYR A 63 11.15 -4.64 3.43
C TYR A 63 11.68 -4.96 4.82
N ASP A 64 12.64 -5.86 4.94
CA ASP A 64 13.16 -6.34 6.23
C ASP A 64 14.36 -5.54 6.77
N GLY A 65 14.74 -4.46 6.09
CA GLY A 65 15.87 -3.62 6.49
C GLY A 65 17.12 -3.87 5.63
N GLY A 66 18.13 -3.02 5.80
CA GLY A 66 19.39 -3.14 5.08
C GLY A 66 19.38 -2.45 3.72
N ALA A 67 20.40 -2.80 2.89
CA ALA A 67 20.64 -2.11 1.63
C ALA A 67 19.50 -2.26 0.62
N LYS A 68 18.91 -3.44 0.53
CA LYS A 68 17.77 -3.67 -0.39
C LYS A 68 16.57 -2.84 0.00
N THR A 69 16.27 -2.73 1.28
CA THR A 69 15.16 -1.91 1.78
C THR A 69 15.40 -0.44 1.47
N TYR A 70 16.61 0.04 1.69
CA TYR A 70 16.98 1.43 1.38
C TYR A 70 16.85 1.70 -0.13
N SER A 71 17.29 0.77 -0.98
CA SER A 71 17.16 0.93 -2.43
C SER A 71 15.70 0.97 -2.88
N MET A 72 14.85 0.16 -2.27
CA MET A 72 13.41 0.19 -2.57
C MET A 72 12.78 1.52 -2.13
N TYR A 73 13.17 2.04 -0.97
CA TYR A 73 12.73 3.35 -0.50
C TYR A 73 13.12 4.45 -1.51
N LEU A 74 14.35 4.43 -2.00
CA LEU A 74 14.81 5.39 -3.00
C LEU A 74 14.00 5.28 -4.30
N LEU A 75 13.69 4.07 -4.72
CA LEU A 75 12.88 3.83 -5.92
C LEU A 75 11.48 4.44 -5.76
N TYR A 76 10.81 4.20 -4.64
CA TYR A 76 9.50 4.80 -4.38
C TYR A 76 9.56 6.32 -4.34
N ARG A 77 10.62 6.89 -3.75
CA ARG A 77 10.79 8.33 -3.74
C ARG A 77 10.97 8.90 -5.15
N LEU A 78 11.80 8.24 -5.96
CA LEU A 78 12.01 8.65 -7.33
C LEU A 78 10.70 8.58 -8.13
N MET A 79 9.96 7.47 -8.01
CA MET A 79 8.69 7.30 -8.70
C MET A 79 7.68 8.38 -8.33
N SER A 80 7.60 8.73 -7.04
CA SER A 80 6.63 9.72 -6.57
C SER A 80 6.91 11.13 -7.09
N ARG A 81 8.14 11.40 -7.55
CA ARG A 81 8.54 12.71 -8.05
C ARG A 81 8.69 12.80 -9.56
N THR A 82 8.34 11.73 -10.27
CA THR A 82 8.48 11.66 -11.73
C THR A 82 7.14 11.33 -12.38
N VAL A 83 7.08 11.50 -13.69
CA VAL A 83 5.91 11.14 -14.49
C VAL A 83 5.57 9.66 -14.38
N LEU A 84 6.54 8.80 -14.03
CA LEU A 84 6.29 7.37 -13.84
C LEU A 84 5.29 7.11 -12.71
N GLY A 85 5.41 7.85 -11.60
CA GLY A 85 4.45 7.73 -10.50
C GLY A 85 3.04 8.14 -10.94
N ASP A 86 2.91 9.21 -11.72
CA ASP A 86 1.63 9.64 -12.24
C ASP A 86 1.01 8.57 -13.15
N LEU A 87 1.78 8.01 -14.09
CA LEU A 87 1.30 7.02 -15.04
C LEU A 87 0.98 5.67 -14.39
N MET A 88 1.84 5.21 -13.47
CA MET A 88 1.71 3.88 -12.87
C MET A 88 0.76 3.82 -11.69
N VAL A 89 0.62 4.92 -10.93
CA VAL A 89 -0.11 4.91 -9.67
C VAL A 89 -1.19 5.98 -9.64
N ALA A 90 -0.83 7.27 -9.78
CA ALA A 90 -1.78 8.36 -9.54
C ALA A 90 -2.98 8.33 -10.47
N ASP A 91 -2.75 8.12 -11.75
CA ASP A 91 -3.84 8.06 -12.74
C ASP A 91 -4.72 6.83 -12.50
N HIS A 92 -4.12 5.69 -12.17
CA HIS A 92 -4.86 4.48 -11.84
C HIS A 92 -5.71 4.69 -10.58
N CYS A 93 -5.13 5.19 -9.51
CA CYS A 93 -5.85 5.44 -8.25
C CYS A 93 -7.01 6.40 -8.43
N LYS A 94 -6.80 7.48 -9.18
CA LYS A 94 -7.82 8.48 -9.45
C LYS A 94 -9.03 7.89 -10.19
N ASN A 95 -8.79 6.96 -11.12
CA ASN A 95 -9.82 6.41 -12.00
C ASN A 95 -10.40 5.08 -11.50
N ALA A 96 -9.77 4.43 -10.52
CA ALA A 96 -10.13 3.09 -10.06
C ALA A 96 -10.52 3.06 -8.57
N VAL A 97 -11.14 4.13 -8.06
CA VAL A 97 -11.52 4.21 -6.64
C VAL A 97 -12.39 3.03 -6.23
N ALA A 98 -13.39 2.68 -7.04
CA ALA A 98 -14.30 1.56 -6.75
C ALA A 98 -13.56 0.23 -6.67
N GLU A 99 -12.59 0.01 -7.56
CA GLU A 99 -11.77 -1.20 -7.55
C GLU A 99 -10.90 -1.27 -6.30
N MET A 100 -10.26 -0.15 -5.94
CA MET A 100 -9.45 -0.08 -4.72
C MET A 100 -10.28 -0.32 -3.46
N LYS A 101 -11.48 0.23 -3.43
CA LYS A 101 -12.42 -0.01 -2.33
C LYS A 101 -12.80 -1.49 -2.23
N TYR A 102 -13.06 -2.13 -3.36
CA TYR A 102 -13.37 -3.55 -3.40
C TYR A 102 -12.21 -4.39 -2.85
N LEU A 103 -10.97 -4.11 -3.29
CA LEU A 103 -9.79 -4.82 -2.82
C LEU A 103 -9.54 -4.62 -1.33
N ASP A 104 -9.67 -3.39 -0.84
CA ASP A 104 -9.54 -3.07 0.57
C ASP A 104 -10.57 -3.84 1.40
N SER A 105 -11.82 -3.83 0.97
CA SER A 105 -12.91 -4.53 1.68
C SER A 105 -12.71 -6.04 1.70
N LYS A 106 -12.23 -6.62 0.60
CA LYS A 106 -11.93 -8.05 0.52
C LYS A 106 -10.82 -8.44 1.48
N PHE A 107 -9.77 -7.65 1.55
CA PHE A 107 -8.67 -7.94 2.46
C PHE A 107 -9.09 -7.81 3.93
N GLU A 108 -9.91 -6.81 4.24
CA GLU A 108 -10.42 -6.66 5.61
C GLU A 108 -11.36 -7.80 6.00
N ALA A 109 -12.16 -8.30 5.08
CA ALA A 109 -12.98 -9.49 5.32
C ALA A 109 -12.09 -10.72 5.60
N TYR A 110 -11.00 -10.86 4.85
CA TYR A 110 -10.02 -11.91 5.08
C TYR A 110 -9.39 -11.81 6.48
N ARG A 111 -8.98 -10.61 6.89
CA ARG A 111 -8.42 -10.38 8.22
C ARG A 111 -9.42 -10.70 9.33
N ALA A 112 -10.69 -10.32 9.13
CA ALA A 112 -11.74 -10.59 10.11
C ALA A 112 -11.99 -12.10 10.27
N GLU A 113 -11.91 -12.85 9.18
CA GLU A 113 -12.13 -14.29 9.18
C GLU A 113 -10.94 -15.07 9.76
N HIS A 114 -9.71 -14.65 9.45
CA HIS A 114 -8.49 -15.39 9.80
C HIS A 114 -7.78 -14.86 11.04
N GLY A 115 -8.38 -13.88 11.74
CA GLY A 115 -7.80 -13.25 12.91
C GLY A 115 -6.97 -12.01 12.57
N ARG A 116 -7.15 -10.97 13.38
CA ARG A 116 -6.43 -9.71 13.21
C ARG A 116 -5.15 -9.71 14.03
N SER A 117 -4.01 -9.80 13.37
CA SER A 117 -2.76 -9.39 13.98
C SER A 117 -2.61 -7.87 13.83
N LEU A 118 -1.75 -7.26 14.68
CA LEU A 118 -1.55 -5.82 14.65
C LEU A 118 -0.84 -5.40 13.36
N MET A 119 -1.47 -4.49 12.65
CA MET A 119 -0.91 -3.83 11.47
C MET A 119 -1.15 -2.33 11.61
N PRO A 120 -0.47 -1.66 12.57
CA PRO A 120 -0.81 -0.29 12.95
C PRO A 120 -0.57 0.73 11.84
N VAL A 121 0.50 0.63 11.08
CA VAL A 121 0.77 1.57 9.98
C VAL A 121 -0.19 1.32 8.82
N TRP A 122 -0.43 0.06 8.48
CA TRP A 122 -1.42 -0.31 7.47
C TRP A 122 -2.80 0.27 7.81
N ASP A 123 -3.24 0.09 9.05
CA ASP A 123 -4.56 0.57 9.48
C ASP A 123 -4.64 2.09 9.49
N GLU A 124 -3.57 2.80 9.87
CA GLU A 124 -3.49 4.25 9.77
C GLU A 124 -3.68 4.71 8.32
N MET A 125 -2.98 4.07 7.39
CA MET A 125 -3.04 4.43 5.97
C MET A 125 -4.41 4.14 5.34
N ARG A 126 -5.09 3.10 5.81
CA ARG A 126 -6.47 2.82 5.35
C ARG A 126 -7.42 3.97 5.67
N LEU A 127 -7.21 4.66 6.79
CA LEU A 127 -8.01 5.83 7.15
C LEU A 127 -7.86 6.95 6.12
N TRP A 128 -6.70 7.11 5.54
CA TRP A 128 -6.47 8.10 4.48
C TRP A 128 -7.36 7.83 3.25
N PHE A 129 -7.51 6.56 2.89
CA PHE A 129 -8.38 6.19 1.78
C PHE A 129 -9.85 6.49 2.10
N LYS A 130 -10.27 6.18 3.32
CA LYS A 130 -11.64 6.48 3.78
C LYS A 130 -11.92 7.97 3.78
N GLU A 131 -10.98 8.78 4.24
CA GLU A 131 -11.08 10.24 4.23
C GLU A 131 -11.22 10.77 2.80
N TYR A 132 -10.45 10.22 1.87
CA TYR A 132 -10.53 10.59 0.46
C TYR A 132 -11.91 10.26 -0.12
N GLU A 133 -12.45 9.08 0.18
CA GLU A 133 -13.80 8.69 -0.26
C GLU A 133 -14.87 9.64 0.29
N ASP A 134 -14.83 9.92 1.58
CA ASP A 134 -15.79 10.80 2.24
C ASP A 134 -15.76 12.21 1.65
N PHE A 135 -14.55 12.73 1.41
CA PHE A 135 -14.36 14.04 0.78
C PHE A 135 -14.99 14.09 -0.61
N ASN A 136 -14.78 13.07 -1.43
CA ASN A 136 -15.34 13.01 -2.78
C ASN A 136 -16.86 12.86 -2.79
N LEU A 137 -17.42 12.12 -1.83
CA LEU A 137 -18.87 11.98 -1.69
C LEU A 137 -19.51 13.32 -1.33
N GLN A 138 -18.88 14.13 -0.49
CA GLN A 138 -19.38 15.43 -0.11
C GLN A 138 -19.36 16.45 -1.27
N ARG A 139 -18.50 16.25 -2.26
CA ARG A 139 -18.41 17.13 -3.44
C ARG A 139 -19.44 16.82 -4.52
N LYS A 140 -20.11 15.72 -4.42
CA LYS A 140 -21.19 15.34 -5.32
C LYS A 140 -22.52 15.81 -4.74
#